data_d726c7d6232508c9f52a4047ef96f2c8
#
_entry.id   d726c7d6232508c9f52a4047ef96f2c8
#
_cell.length_a   1.000
_cell.length_b   1.000
_cell.length_c   1.000
_cell.angle_alpha   90.00
_cell.angle_beta   90.00
_cell.angle_gamma   90.00
#
_symmetry.space_group_name_H-M   'P 1'
#
loop_
_entity.id
_entity.type
_entity.pdbx_description
1 polymer ?
#
loop_
_entity_poly.entity_id
_entity_poly.type
_entity_poly.pdbx_seq_one_letter_code
_entity_poly.pdbx_strand_id
1 'polypeptide(L)'
;MLLNEENQKRVARAIAAIERDTDAEVVTVLARQADDYRYIPMMWAALLSLLVPLALAFMPVGLDALETLLAQWTVLVVLAVLFRWPPLMMKLVPKRVKHWRAANLARRTFLDQGLHHTRGGHGVLIFVSEAEHYVEILVDRGVAQHVPDETWKKIVDTFTAHVQQGEVLNGFLECIASCGDQLIIKVPATEKKNELPNHLVML
;
A
#
# COMPACT_ATOMS: atom_id res chain seq x y z
N MET A 1 11.32 -5.00 -1.34
CA MET A 1 12.61 -4.58 -1.95
C MET A 1 12.27 -3.59 -3.05
N LEU A 2 12.60 -2.32 -2.86
CA LEU A 2 12.29 -1.30 -3.86
C LEU A 2 12.96 -1.63 -5.20
N LEU A 3 12.27 -1.37 -6.30
CA LEU A 3 12.77 -1.64 -7.65
C LEU A 3 14.03 -0.79 -7.92
N ASN A 4 15.05 -1.39 -8.52
CA ASN A 4 16.25 -0.68 -8.96
C ASN A 4 15.94 0.25 -10.14
N GLU A 5 16.85 1.16 -10.48
CA GLU A 5 16.64 2.15 -11.56
C GLU A 5 16.35 1.50 -12.92
N GLU A 6 16.95 0.35 -13.21
CA GLU A 6 16.70 -0.37 -14.46
C GLU A 6 15.26 -0.88 -14.53
N ASN A 7 14.76 -1.45 -13.43
CA ASN A 7 13.39 -1.92 -13.34
C ASN A 7 12.38 -0.77 -13.40
N GLN A 8 12.69 0.38 -12.77
CA GLN A 8 11.87 1.59 -12.90
C GLN A 8 11.79 2.05 -14.36
N LYS A 9 12.91 2.04 -15.11
CA LYS A 9 12.92 2.35 -16.53
C LYS A 9 12.10 1.35 -17.37
N ARG A 10 12.08 0.07 -16.99
CA ARG A 10 11.23 -0.95 -17.66
C ARG A 10 9.76 -0.65 -17.45
N VAL A 11 9.35 -0.32 -16.23
CA VAL A 11 7.97 0.10 -15.91
C VAL A 11 7.59 1.35 -16.69
N ALA A 12 8.43 2.38 -16.69
CA ALA A 12 8.19 3.63 -17.42
C ALA A 12 8.04 3.39 -18.95
N ARG A 13 8.85 2.49 -19.53
CA ARG A 13 8.73 2.13 -20.94
C ARG A 13 7.41 1.40 -21.24
N ALA A 14 6.97 0.52 -20.32
CA ALA A 14 5.69 -0.17 -20.48
C ALA A 14 4.51 0.81 -20.45
N ILE A 15 4.53 1.79 -19.54
CA ILE A 15 3.53 2.87 -19.49
C ILE A 15 3.54 3.65 -20.80
N ALA A 16 4.70 4.16 -21.22
CA ALA A 16 4.84 4.94 -22.44
C ALA A 16 4.41 4.18 -23.70
N ALA A 17 4.47 2.85 -23.68
CA ALA A 17 4.02 2.03 -24.80
C ALA A 17 2.49 2.04 -24.93
N ILE A 18 1.77 1.88 -23.82
CA ILE A 18 0.29 1.88 -23.84
C ILE A 18 -0.28 3.29 -24.09
N GLU A 19 0.28 4.32 -23.49
CA GLU A 19 -0.20 5.70 -23.64
C GLU A 19 -0.10 6.27 -25.07
N ARG A 20 0.63 5.59 -25.95
CA ARG A 20 0.62 5.93 -27.39
C ARG A 20 -0.70 5.59 -28.08
N ASP A 21 -1.40 4.59 -27.58
CA ASP A 21 -2.57 4.00 -28.22
C ASP A 21 -3.87 4.27 -27.43
N THR A 22 -3.79 5.04 -26.33
CA THR A 22 -4.92 5.47 -25.50
C THR A 22 -4.80 6.93 -25.09
N ASP A 23 -5.93 7.59 -24.83
CA ASP A 23 -6.00 8.92 -24.20
C ASP A 23 -5.93 8.84 -22.65
N ALA A 24 -5.76 7.64 -22.09
CA ALA A 24 -5.62 7.48 -20.66
C ALA A 24 -4.20 7.78 -20.18
N GLU A 25 -4.09 8.47 -19.07
CA GLU A 25 -2.83 8.76 -18.36
C GLU A 25 -2.64 7.75 -17.22
N VAL A 26 -1.56 6.98 -17.26
CA VAL A 26 -1.29 5.89 -16.31
C VAL A 26 -0.12 6.24 -15.40
N VAL A 27 -0.37 6.44 -14.13
CA VAL A 27 0.67 6.64 -13.11
C VAL A 27 0.81 5.39 -12.27
N THR A 28 2.04 4.92 -12.08
CA THR A 28 2.36 3.81 -11.18
C THR A 28 3.05 4.30 -9.93
N VAL A 29 2.65 3.76 -8.79
CA VAL A 29 3.18 4.14 -7.48
C VAL A 29 3.57 2.90 -6.69
N LEU A 30 4.80 2.89 -6.18
CA LEU A 30 5.30 1.89 -5.27
C LEU A 30 5.64 2.54 -3.93
N ALA A 31 4.81 2.32 -2.93
CA ALA A 31 5.06 2.72 -1.56
C ALA A 31 5.75 1.57 -0.79
N ARG A 32 6.80 1.91 -0.06
CA ARG A 32 7.45 0.94 0.83
C ARG A 32 6.50 0.51 1.96
N GLN A 33 5.78 1.48 2.51
CA GLN A 33 4.86 1.31 3.63
C GLN A 33 3.87 2.47 3.66
N ALA A 34 2.61 2.20 3.99
CA ALA A 34 1.56 3.21 3.98
C ALA A 34 1.50 4.08 5.25
N ASP A 35 2.01 3.58 6.38
CA ASP A 35 2.04 4.30 7.67
C ASP A 35 3.12 3.70 8.59
N ASP A 36 3.65 4.48 9.51
CA ASP A 36 4.64 4.06 10.51
C ASP A 36 4.10 3.07 11.56
N TYR A 37 2.79 3.00 11.76
CA TYR A 37 2.06 2.13 12.71
C TYR A 37 2.57 2.15 14.16
N ARG A 38 3.38 3.14 14.57
CA ARG A 38 4.07 3.16 15.88
C ARG A 38 3.13 3.11 17.08
N TYR A 39 1.93 3.64 16.92
CA TYR A 39 0.93 3.71 18.00
C TYR A 39 0.30 2.34 18.32
N ILE A 40 0.17 1.44 17.36
CA ILE A 40 -0.46 0.12 17.57
C ILE A 40 0.40 -0.79 18.46
N PRO A 41 1.71 -0.99 18.19
CA PRO A 41 2.60 -1.71 19.10
C PRO A 41 2.64 -1.12 20.50
N MET A 42 2.67 0.22 20.61
CA MET A 42 2.64 0.90 21.90
C MET A 42 1.34 0.63 22.67
N MET A 43 0.21 0.66 21.99
CA MET A 43 -1.09 0.30 22.58
C MET A 43 -1.10 -1.12 23.11
N TRP A 44 -0.58 -2.10 22.34
CA TRP A 44 -0.46 -3.48 22.80
C TRP A 44 0.47 -3.63 23.98
N ALA A 45 1.63 -2.94 23.99
CA ALA A 45 2.56 -2.93 25.11
C ALA A 45 1.88 -2.39 26.38
N ALA A 46 1.12 -1.30 26.26
CA ALA A 46 0.37 -0.73 27.37
C ALA A 46 -0.71 -1.69 27.89
N LEU A 47 -1.53 -2.26 27.01
CA LEU A 47 -2.59 -3.20 27.39
C LEU A 47 -2.03 -4.44 28.09
N LEU A 48 -0.93 -5.01 27.57
CA LEU A 48 -0.30 -6.18 28.17
C LEU A 48 0.35 -5.86 29.53
N SER A 49 0.95 -4.67 29.66
CA SER A 49 1.55 -4.24 30.93
C SER A 49 0.50 -4.06 32.04
N LEU A 50 -0.73 -3.68 31.71
CA LEU A 50 -1.85 -3.60 32.67
C LEU A 50 -2.23 -4.95 33.29
N LEU A 51 -1.89 -6.05 32.64
CA LEU A 51 -2.15 -7.41 33.17
C LEU A 51 -1.09 -7.84 34.20
N VAL A 52 0.03 -7.14 34.32
CA VAL A 52 1.14 -7.50 35.22
C VAL A 52 0.70 -7.54 36.68
N PRO A 53 0.05 -6.50 37.26
CA PRO A 53 -0.41 -6.56 38.64
C PRO A 53 -1.38 -7.71 38.89
N LEU A 54 -2.27 -7.97 37.95
CA LEU A 54 -3.23 -9.07 38.04
C LEU A 54 -2.49 -10.42 38.04
N ALA A 55 -1.53 -10.61 37.14
CA ALA A 55 -0.74 -11.86 37.09
C ALA A 55 0.07 -12.08 38.37
N LEU A 56 0.67 -11.03 38.92
CA LEU A 56 1.44 -11.09 40.17
C LEU A 56 0.57 -11.39 41.39
N ALA A 57 -0.69 -10.93 41.41
CA ALA A 57 -1.65 -11.24 42.49
C ALA A 57 -1.97 -12.73 42.62
N PHE A 58 -1.85 -13.52 41.55
CA PHE A 58 -2.04 -14.98 41.57
C PHE A 58 -0.74 -15.75 41.82
N MET A 59 0.40 -15.08 41.91
CA MET A 59 1.68 -15.71 42.22
C MET A 59 1.96 -15.60 43.73
N PRO A 60 2.57 -16.63 44.38
CA PRO A 60 2.95 -16.55 45.79
C PRO A 60 4.21 -15.70 46.02
N VAL A 61 4.29 -14.55 45.34
CA VAL A 61 5.40 -13.61 45.43
C VAL A 61 4.89 -12.42 46.21
N GLY A 62 5.29 -12.30 47.46
CA GLY A 62 4.81 -11.22 48.34
C GLY A 62 5.42 -9.85 48.02
N LEU A 63 5.15 -9.34 46.78
CA LEU A 63 5.63 -8.02 46.33
C LEU A 63 4.80 -6.91 46.96
N ASP A 64 5.47 -5.83 47.32
CA ASP A 64 4.79 -4.61 47.73
C ASP A 64 4.24 -3.80 46.53
N ALA A 65 3.52 -2.72 46.84
CA ALA A 65 2.90 -1.90 45.78
C ALA A 65 3.94 -1.23 44.86
N LEU A 66 5.11 -0.83 45.41
CA LEU A 66 6.17 -0.20 44.66
C LEU A 66 6.84 -1.22 43.71
N GLU A 67 7.14 -2.39 44.21
CA GLU A 67 7.74 -3.50 43.42
C GLU A 67 6.83 -3.92 42.29
N THR A 68 5.52 -4.04 42.56
CA THR A 68 4.49 -4.32 41.52
C THR A 68 4.46 -3.24 40.45
N LEU A 69 4.52 -1.97 40.85
CA LEU A 69 4.55 -0.84 39.90
C LEU A 69 5.82 -0.85 39.04
N LEU A 70 6.97 -1.09 39.67
CA LEU A 70 8.26 -1.17 38.95
C LEU A 70 8.26 -2.35 37.94
N ALA A 71 7.71 -3.50 38.34
CA ALA A 71 7.56 -4.64 37.45
C ALA A 71 6.68 -4.30 36.24
N GLN A 72 5.54 -3.63 36.44
CA GLN A 72 4.66 -3.18 35.39
C GLN A 72 5.36 -2.24 34.40
N TRP A 73 6.06 -1.21 34.90
CA TRP A 73 6.81 -0.29 34.05
C TRP A 73 7.95 -0.97 33.30
N THR A 74 8.64 -1.90 33.94
CA THR A 74 9.69 -2.70 33.28
C THR A 74 9.12 -3.49 32.12
N VAL A 75 8.00 -4.20 32.32
CA VAL A 75 7.32 -4.94 31.26
C VAL A 75 6.86 -4.00 30.12
N LEU A 76 6.28 -2.85 30.45
CA LEU A 76 5.89 -1.86 29.46
C LEU A 76 7.07 -1.45 28.55
N VAL A 77 8.20 -1.08 29.17
CA VAL A 77 9.40 -0.63 28.43
C VAL A 77 9.95 -1.78 27.58
N VAL A 78 10.08 -2.97 28.14
CA VAL A 78 10.57 -4.15 27.40
C VAL A 78 9.69 -4.46 26.19
N LEU A 79 8.35 -4.50 26.38
CA LEU A 79 7.41 -4.74 25.28
C LEU A 79 7.43 -3.61 24.26
N ALA A 80 7.50 -2.35 24.69
CA ALA A 80 7.57 -1.21 23.78
C ALA A 80 8.82 -1.26 22.89
N VAL A 81 9.97 -1.70 23.43
CA VAL A 81 11.19 -1.90 22.65
C VAL A 81 11.07 -3.11 21.73
N LEU A 82 10.60 -4.26 22.25
CA LEU A 82 10.44 -5.50 21.49
C LEU A 82 9.50 -5.32 20.29
N PHE A 83 8.37 -4.63 20.48
CA PHE A 83 7.35 -4.43 19.45
C PHE A 83 7.76 -3.39 18.39
N ARG A 84 8.90 -2.70 18.56
CA ARG A 84 9.49 -1.85 17.52
C ARG A 84 10.17 -2.66 16.41
N TRP A 85 10.41 -3.94 16.62
CA TRP A 85 11.01 -4.79 15.60
C TRP A 85 10.06 -4.94 14.40
N PRO A 86 10.48 -4.52 13.16
CA PRO A 86 9.56 -4.40 12.02
C PRO A 86 8.72 -5.63 11.70
N PRO A 87 9.28 -6.88 11.70
CA PRO A 87 8.48 -8.06 11.41
C PRO A 87 7.39 -8.32 12.45
N LEU A 88 7.67 -8.02 13.74
CA LEU A 88 6.72 -8.20 14.83
C LEU A 88 5.67 -7.09 14.82
N MET A 89 6.10 -5.85 14.61
CA MET A 89 5.22 -4.70 14.47
C MET A 89 4.14 -4.94 13.40
N MET A 90 4.55 -5.38 12.21
CA MET A 90 3.61 -5.64 11.11
C MET A 90 2.62 -6.78 11.41
N LYS A 91 2.99 -7.75 12.26
CA LYS A 91 2.06 -8.81 12.70
C LYS A 91 1.02 -8.31 13.70
N LEU A 92 1.38 -7.34 14.55
CA LEU A 92 0.48 -6.74 15.55
C LEU A 92 -0.58 -5.81 14.94
N VAL A 93 -0.33 -5.30 13.72
CA VAL A 93 -1.27 -4.41 13.04
C VAL A 93 -2.37 -5.23 12.35
N PRO A 94 -3.67 -5.00 12.68
CA PRO A 94 -4.78 -5.70 12.04
C PRO A 94 -4.81 -5.45 10.53
N LYS A 95 -5.14 -6.47 9.74
CA LYS A 95 -5.22 -6.37 8.26
C LYS A 95 -6.14 -5.23 7.80
N ARG A 96 -7.27 -5.03 8.46
CA ARG A 96 -8.19 -3.93 8.14
C ARG A 96 -7.55 -2.55 8.25
N VAL A 97 -6.70 -2.33 9.28
CA VAL A 97 -5.99 -1.06 9.47
C VAL A 97 -4.95 -0.87 8.37
N LYS A 98 -4.19 -1.91 8.04
CA LYS A 98 -3.22 -1.88 6.94
C LYS A 98 -3.88 -1.50 5.62
N HIS A 99 -4.94 -2.22 5.22
CA HIS A 99 -5.65 -1.95 3.98
C HIS A 99 -6.28 -0.56 3.96
N TRP A 100 -6.87 -0.12 5.07
CA TRP A 100 -7.45 1.23 5.16
C TRP A 100 -6.40 2.33 4.99
N ARG A 101 -5.21 2.17 5.63
CA ARG A 101 -4.10 3.13 5.48
C ARG A 101 -3.56 3.15 4.06
N ALA A 102 -3.34 1.97 3.46
CA ALA A 102 -2.88 1.85 2.09
C ALA A 102 -3.87 2.46 1.09
N ALA A 103 -5.18 2.18 1.23
CA ALA A 103 -6.22 2.78 0.40
C ALA A 103 -6.30 4.31 0.54
N ASN A 104 -6.13 4.84 1.76
CA ASN A 104 -6.10 6.29 1.96
C ASN A 104 -4.86 6.94 1.32
N LEU A 105 -3.70 6.28 1.41
CA LEU A 105 -2.50 6.76 0.73
C LEU A 105 -2.68 6.73 -0.79
N ALA A 106 -3.26 5.65 -1.34
CA ALA A 106 -3.55 5.56 -2.77
C ALA A 106 -4.46 6.70 -3.26
N ARG A 107 -5.57 6.96 -2.54
CA ARG A 107 -6.49 8.06 -2.89
C ARG A 107 -5.83 9.42 -2.81
N ARG A 108 -5.03 9.66 -1.76
CA ARG A 108 -4.28 10.89 -1.63
C ARG A 108 -3.28 11.05 -2.78
N THR A 109 -2.54 9.99 -3.10
CA THR A 109 -1.58 10.01 -4.21
C THR A 109 -2.27 10.24 -5.55
N PHE A 110 -3.46 9.69 -5.78
CA PHE A 110 -4.26 9.96 -6.98
C PHE A 110 -4.53 11.45 -7.16
N LEU A 111 -4.86 12.16 -6.08
CA LEU A 111 -5.08 13.60 -6.09
C LEU A 111 -3.76 14.38 -6.23
N ASP A 112 -2.73 14.00 -5.49
CA ASP A 112 -1.42 14.67 -5.50
C ASP A 112 -0.73 14.57 -6.86
N GLN A 113 -0.94 13.47 -7.61
CA GLN A 113 -0.45 13.29 -8.98
C GLN A 113 -1.30 13.99 -10.04
N GLY A 114 -2.39 14.65 -9.67
CA GLY A 114 -3.23 15.41 -10.59
C GLY A 114 -4.06 14.56 -11.56
N LEU A 115 -4.21 13.25 -11.30
CA LEU A 115 -4.95 12.32 -12.16
C LEU A 115 -6.42 12.71 -12.35
N HIS A 116 -7.00 13.43 -11.40
CA HIS A 116 -8.36 13.97 -11.46
C HIS A 116 -8.49 15.24 -12.34
N HIS A 117 -7.38 15.76 -12.84
CA HIS A 117 -7.35 16.94 -13.73
C HIS A 117 -7.08 16.58 -15.19
N THR A 118 -6.95 15.28 -15.51
CA THR A 118 -6.73 14.85 -16.90
C THR A 118 -7.93 15.19 -17.78
N ARG A 119 -7.65 15.50 -19.06
CA ARG A 119 -8.72 15.78 -20.02
C ARG A 119 -9.59 14.55 -20.20
N GLY A 120 -10.90 14.73 -20.16
CA GLY A 120 -11.86 13.63 -20.26
C GLY A 120 -11.99 12.78 -19.01
N GLY A 121 -11.20 13.01 -17.94
CA GLY A 121 -11.22 12.19 -16.73
C GLY A 121 -10.66 10.79 -16.96
N HIS A 122 -9.58 10.68 -17.73
CA HIS A 122 -8.98 9.40 -18.13
C HIS A 122 -7.74 9.02 -17.29
N GLY A 123 -7.64 9.53 -16.06
CA GLY A 123 -6.56 9.18 -15.14
C GLY A 123 -6.69 7.76 -14.58
N VAL A 124 -5.58 7.03 -14.53
CA VAL A 124 -5.46 5.68 -13.94
C VAL A 124 -4.26 5.64 -13.01
N LEU A 125 -4.47 5.27 -11.76
CA LEU A 125 -3.40 5.02 -10.77
C LEU A 125 -3.28 3.53 -10.50
N ILE A 126 -2.09 2.98 -10.69
CA ILE A 126 -1.73 1.63 -10.22
C ILE A 126 -0.89 1.81 -8.96
N PHE A 127 -1.47 1.52 -7.80
CA PHE A 127 -0.84 1.71 -6.49
C PHE A 127 -0.48 0.37 -5.85
N VAL A 128 0.76 0.29 -5.35
CA VAL A 128 1.26 -0.86 -4.59
C VAL A 128 1.86 -0.39 -3.28
N SER A 129 1.53 -1.07 -2.19
CA SER A 129 2.21 -0.93 -0.90
C SER A 129 2.83 -2.26 -0.49
N GLU A 130 4.19 -2.31 -0.43
CA GLU A 130 4.93 -3.56 -0.21
C GLU A 130 4.68 -4.14 1.18
N ALA A 131 4.79 -3.33 2.23
CA ALA A 131 4.68 -3.81 3.61
C ALA A 131 3.27 -4.30 3.97
N GLU A 132 2.23 -3.73 3.36
CA GLU A 132 0.84 -4.12 3.54
C GLU A 132 0.40 -5.25 2.59
N HIS A 133 1.22 -5.60 1.58
CA HIS A 133 0.85 -6.47 0.46
C HIS A 133 -0.47 -6.02 -0.18
N TYR A 134 -0.57 -4.71 -0.43
CA TYR A 134 -1.77 -4.07 -0.92
C TYR A 134 -1.58 -3.54 -2.33
N VAL A 135 -2.52 -3.85 -3.21
CA VAL A 135 -2.60 -3.36 -4.58
C VAL A 135 -3.98 -2.74 -4.78
N GLU A 136 -4.03 -1.59 -5.42
CA GLU A 136 -5.27 -0.91 -5.81
C GLU A 136 -5.09 -0.23 -7.16
N ILE A 137 -6.11 -0.33 -8.02
CA ILE A 137 -6.21 0.46 -9.23
C ILE A 137 -7.32 1.47 -9.02
N LEU A 138 -6.97 2.74 -9.08
CA LEU A 138 -7.94 3.84 -9.03
C LEU A 138 -8.06 4.45 -10.43
N VAL A 139 -9.29 4.60 -10.87
CA VAL A 139 -9.60 5.17 -12.18
C VAL A 139 -10.49 6.39 -12.03
N ASP A 140 -10.29 7.38 -12.89
CA ASP A 140 -11.16 8.54 -12.92
C ASP A 140 -12.47 8.24 -13.69
N ARG A 141 -13.42 9.15 -13.59
CA ARG A 141 -14.80 8.99 -14.06
C ARG A 141 -14.88 8.62 -15.53
N GLY A 142 -14.05 9.18 -16.39
CA GLY A 142 -14.05 8.89 -17.83
C GLY A 142 -13.70 7.44 -18.14
N VAL A 143 -12.75 6.84 -17.39
CA VAL A 143 -12.41 5.42 -17.54
C VAL A 143 -13.47 4.53 -16.88
N ALA A 144 -13.94 4.90 -15.66
CA ALA A 144 -14.90 4.11 -14.90
C ALA A 144 -16.23 3.89 -15.65
N GLN A 145 -16.63 4.81 -16.53
CA GLN A 145 -17.83 4.67 -17.35
C GLN A 145 -17.73 3.58 -18.43
N HIS A 146 -16.51 3.23 -18.84
CA HIS A 146 -16.27 2.36 -19.99
C HIS A 146 -15.76 0.97 -19.62
N VAL A 147 -15.14 0.81 -18.44
CA VAL A 147 -14.54 -0.44 -17.99
C VAL A 147 -15.21 -0.88 -16.68
N PRO A 148 -15.84 -2.08 -16.63
CA PRO A 148 -16.51 -2.60 -15.45
C PRO A 148 -15.54 -2.87 -14.29
N ASP A 149 -16.00 -2.69 -13.04
CA ASP A 149 -15.22 -2.91 -11.82
C ASP A 149 -14.67 -4.35 -11.70
N GLU A 150 -15.41 -5.35 -12.20
CA GLU A 150 -14.97 -6.75 -12.20
C GLU A 150 -13.70 -6.97 -13.02
N THR A 151 -13.48 -6.17 -14.07
CA THR A 151 -12.25 -6.23 -14.88
C THR A 151 -11.06 -5.76 -14.08
N TRP A 152 -11.19 -4.61 -13.40
CA TRP A 152 -10.15 -4.08 -12.53
C TRP A 152 -9.84 -5.03 -11.37
N LYS A 153 -10.88 -5.63 -10.79
CA LYS A 153 -10.72 -6.58 -9.69
C LYS A 153 -9.87 -7.79 -10.09
N LYS A 154 -10.10 -8.38 -11.28
CA LYS A 154 -9.30 -9.50 -11.78
C LYS A 154 -7.83 -9.12 -11.95
N ILE A 155 -7.55 -7.93 -12.50
CA ILE A 155 -6.19 -7.41 -12.68
C ILE A 155 -5.52 -7.22 -11.32
N VAL A 156 -6.21 -6.63 -10.35
CA VAL A 156 -5.73 -6.44 -8.97
C VAL A 156 -5.46 -7.77 -8.27
N ASP A 157 -6.33 -8.76 -8.43
CA ASP A 157 -6.17 -10.08 -7.81
C ASP A 157 -4.90 -10.78 -8.34
N THR A 158 -4.66 -10.76 -9.66
CA THR A 158 -3.44 -11.28 -10.30
C THR A 158 -2.21 -10.55 -9.81
N PHE A 159 -2.23 -9.22 -9.81
CA PHE A 159 -1.10 -8.43 -9.34
C PHE A 159 -0.80 -8.67 -7.86
N THR A 160 -1.83 -8.75 -7.02
CA THR A 160 -1.68 -9.04 -5.59
C THR A 160 -0.98 -10.37 -5.35
N ALA A 161 -1.27 -11.40 -6.17
CA ALA A 161 -0.59 -12.68 -6.09
C ALA A 161 0.93 -12.55 -6.38
N HIS A 162 1.32 -11.78 -7.39
CA HIS A 162 2.74 -11.47 -7.68
C HIS A 162 3.41 -10.73 -6.52
N VAL A 163 2.76 -9.73 -5.94
CA VAL A 163 3.30 -8.97 -4.80
C VAL A 163 3.52 -9.86 -3.58
N GLN A 164 2.60 -10.78 -3.30
CA GLN A 164 2.74 -11.75 -2.21
C GLN A 164 3.89 -12.74 -2.40
N GLN A 165 4.23 -13.04 -3.67
CA GLN A 165 5.37 -13.89 -4.03
C GLN A 165 6.70 -13.12 -4.11
N GLY A 166 6.65 -11.79 -3.91
CA GLY A 166 7.83 -10.91 -4.02
C GLY A 166 8.20 -10.54 -5.46
N GLU A 167 7.36 -10.88 -6.44
CA GLU A 167 7.55 -10.62 -7.86
C GLU A 167 6.96 -9.28 -8.31
N VAL A 168 7.27 -8.20 -7.58
CA VAL A 168 6.67 -6.88 -7.74
C VAL A 168 6.84 -6.33 -9.17
N LEU A 169 8.02 -6.51 -9.78
CA LEU A 169 8.27 -6.04 -11.15
C LEU A 169 7.39 -6.75 -12.17
N ASN A 170 7.32 -8.09 -12.11
CA ASN A 170 6.49 -8.88 -13.01
C ASN A 170 5.01 -8.50 -12.85
N GLY A 171 4.58 -8.32 -11.61
CA GLY A 171 3.23 -7.83 -11.30
C GLY A 171 2.93 -6.47 -11.93
N PHE A 172 3.86 -5.49 -11.85
CA PHE A 172 3.68 -4.20 -12.53
C PHE A 172 3.57 -4.36 -14.05
N LEU A 173 4.49 -5.08 -14.68
CA LEU A 173 4.50 -5.22 -16.14
C LEU A 173 3.24 -5.91 -16.66
N GLU A 174 2.78 -6.98 -16.02
CA GLU A 174 1.56 -7.68 -16.38
C GLU A 174 0.30 -6.83 -16.11
N CYS A 175 0.26 -6.13 -14.98
CA CYS A 175 -0.83 -5.22 -14.65
C CYS A 175 -0.94 -4.08 -15.68
N ILE A 176 0.19 -3.45 -16.03
CA ILE A 176 0.25 -2.40 -17.04
C ILE A 176 -0.24 -2.91 -18.39
N ALA A 177 0.22 -4.09 -18.84
CA ALA A 177 -0.24 -4.68 -20.10
C ALA A 177 -1.76 -4.96 -20.08
N SER A 178 -2.26 -5.60 -19.01
CA SER A 178 -3.70 -5.90 -18.86
C SER A 178 -4.57 -4.63 -18.77
N CYS A 179 -4.08 -3.58 -18.10
CA CYS A 179 -4.74 -2.27 -18.12
C CYS A 179 -4.73 -1.67 -19.53
N GLY A 180 -3.58 -1.73 -20.22
CA GLY A 180 -3.43 -1.24 -21.58
C GLY A 180 -4.42 -1.86 -22.55
N ASP A 181 -4.59 -3.19 -22.52
CA ASP A 181 -5.56 -3.91 -23.35
C ASP A 181 -6.99 -3.39 -23.17
N GLN A 182 -7.38 -3.02 -21.94
CA GLN A 182 -8.69 -2.46 -21.67
C GLN A 182 -8.79 -0.99 -22.12
N LEU A 183 -7.76 -0.21 -21.85
CA LEU A 183 -7.74 1.22 -22.14
C LEU A 183 -7.69 1.51 -23.64
N ILE A 184 -6.89 0.80 -24.40
CA ILE A 184 -6.80 0.94 -25.87
C ILE A 184 -8.15 0.66 -26.54
N ILE A 185 -8.91 -0.33 -26.06
CA ILE A 185 -10.22 -0.69 -26.63
C ILE A 185 -11.29 0.32 -26.20
N LYS A 186 -11.27 0.79 -24.96
CA LYS A 186 -12.36 1.55 -24.34
C LYS A 186 -12.15 3.06 -24.38
N VAL A 187 -10.90 3.48 -24.39
CA VAL A 187 -10.46 4.88 -24.40
C VAL A 187 -9.33 5.02 -25.44
N PRO A 188 -9.60 4.79 -26.74
CA PRO A 188 -8.57 4.84 -27.78
C PRO A 188 -7.99 6.26 -27.94
N ALA A 189 -6.75 6.35 -28.38
CA ALA A 189 -6.08 7.62 -28.63
C ALA A 189 -6.80 8.44 -29.70
N THR A 190 -7.18 9.66 -29.36
CA THR A 190 -7.79 10.63 -30.29
C THR A 190 -6.80 11.74 -30.67
N GLU A 191 -5.98 12.19 -29.72
CA GLU A 191 -4.91 13.16 -29.90
C GLU A 191 -3.67 12.70 -29.14
N LYS A 192 -2.49 12.82 -29.74
CA LYS A 192 -1.22 12.50 -29.08
C LYS A 192 -0.90 13.57 -28.02
N LYS A 193 -1.36 13.38 -26.79
CA LYS A 193 -1.02 14.24 -25.65
C LYS A 193 -0.61 13.36 -24.48
N ASN A 194 0.59 13.57 -24.00
CA ASN A 194 1.05 13.05 -22.71
C ASN A 194 0.95 14.24 -21.72
N GLU A 195 0.01 14.17 -20.80
CA GLU A 195 -0.27 15.25 -19.84
C GLU A 195 0.56 15.09 -18.56
N LEU A 196 0.96 13.85 -18.23
CA LEU A 196 1.69 13.52 -17.01
C LEU A 196 3.01 12.78 -17.33
N PRO A 197 4.04 12.89 -16.49
CA PRO A 197 5.29 12.19 -16.72
C PRO A 197 5.17 10.69 -16.49
N ASN A 198 5.64 9.90 -17.48
CA ASN A 198 5.61 8.43 -17.45
C ASN A 198 6.73 7.87 -16.58
N HIS A 199 6.52 7.80 -15.27
CA HIS A 199 7.51 7.27 -14.35
C HIS A 199 6.87 6.51 -13.18
N LEU A 200 7.64 5.62 -12.57
CA LEU A 200 7.26 5.00 -11.31
C LEU A 200 7.56 5.95 -10.15
N VAL A 201 6.53 6.38 -9.44
CA VAL A 201 6.66 7.18 -8.23
C VAL A 201 7.01 6.25 -7.06
N MET A 202 8.06 6.60 -6.33
CA MET A 202 8.50 5.85 -5.12
C MET A 202 8.15 6.65 -3.88
N LEU A 203 7.44 6.03 -2.91
CA LEU A 203 7.01 6.61 -1.64
C LEU A 203 7.56 5.83 -0.43
#